data_852c3e74d66e6e1a20780fd442d58db3
#
_entry.id   852c3e74d66e6e1a20780fd442d58db3
#
_cell.length_a   1.000
_cell.length_b   1.000
_cell.length_c   1.000
_cell.angle_alpha   90.00
_cell.angle_beta   90.00
_cell.angle_gamma   90.00
#
_symmetry.space_group_name_H-M   'P 1'
#
loop_
_entity.id
_entity.type
_entity.pdbx_description
1 polymer ?
#
loop_
_entity_poly.entity_id
_entity_poly.type
_entity_poly.pdbx_seq_one_letter_code
_entity_poly.pdbx_strand_id
1 'polypeptide(L)'
;ETGMDKIQYLLLMIVPMATMLFATGKKYSRYILMVPFLVFNVFTTYLYLHDVGFQYNFGVIALFMYLAIMNISEMDYKKARTVAGISVICTSIMFFGTTYPRINYYGEKYSTDKAKIEKINKGIEMVPRTASVAVSGFFMPHLSRNLDVYDQTHLEEVKEMEYLVVDERGQEEKEKFDEVLATGKYELIYHEDNLISVYHKKQ
;
A
#
# COMPACT_ATOMS: atom_id res chain seq x y z
N GLU A 1 -7.66 7.58 -19.69
CA GLU A 1 -6.73 7.23 -18.58
C GLU A 1 -5.32 7.42 -19.04
N THR A 2 -4.48 8.21 -18.29
CA THR A 2 -3.07 7.86 -18.24
C THR A 2 -2.07 8.94 -18.55
N GLY A 3 -2.28 9.84 -19.47
CA GLY A 3 -1.33 10.92 -19.71
C GLY A 3 -1.31 11.94 -18.55
N MET A 4 -2.48 12.30 -18.05
CA MET A 4 -2.64 13.26 -16.97
C MET A 4 -2.14 12.70 -15.63
N ASP A 5 -2.41 11.44 -15.34
CA ASP A 5 -1.96 10.78 -14.11
C ASP A 5 -0.42 10.72 -14.05
N LYS A 6 0.22 10.42 -15.16
CA LYS A 6 1.68 10.41 -15.26
C LYS A 6 2.31 11.80 -15.13
N ILE A 7 1.65 12.83 -15.68
CA ILE A 7 2.06 14.23 -15.48
C ILE A 7 1.92 14.62 -14.02
N GLN A 8 0.79 14.30 -13.39
CA GLN A 8 0.56 14.56 -11.98
C GLN A 8 1.59 13.83 -11.11
N TYR A 9 1.87 12.57 -11.39
CA TYR A 9 2.93 11.80 -10.75
C TYR A 9 4.29 12.52 -10.81
N LEU A 10 4.71 12.93 -12.00
CA LEU A 10 5.98 13.64 -12.17
C LEU A 10 6.00 14.98 -11.42
N LEU A 11 4.91 15.73 -11.43
CA LEU A 11 4.81 16.98 -10.69
C LEU A 11 4.91 16.74 -9.17
N LEU A 12 4.18 15.77 -8.63
CA LEU A 12 4.20 15.44 -7.21
C LEU A 12 5.58 14.94 -6.75
N MET A 13 6.32 14.27 -7.62
CA MET A 13 7.66 13.78 -7.30
C MET A 13 8.75 14.85 -7.42
N ILE A 14 8.67 15.71 -8.43
CA ILE A 14 9.75 16.62 -8.79
C ILE A 14 9.58 18.00 -8.11
N VAL A 15 8.36 18.55 -8.08
CA VAL A 15 8.14 19.93 -7.61
C VAL A 15 8.62 20.18 -6.18
N PRO A 16 8.38 19.30 -5.19
CA PRO A 16 8.86 19.52 -3.82
C PRO A 16 10.37 19.66 -3.71
N MET A 17 11.11 19.02 -4.61
CA MET A 17 12.57 19.00 -4.61
C MET A 17 13.20 19.67 -5.83
N ALA A 18 12.41 20.32 -6.67
CA ALA A 18 12.89 20.89 -7.95
C ALA A 18 14.05 21.86 -7.77
N THR A 19 13.99 22.72 -6.77
CA THR A 19 15.05 23.68 -6.47
C THR A 19 16.37 23.02 -6.07
N MET A 20 16.30 21.85 -5.42
CA MET A 20 17.48 21.08 -5.03
C MET A 20 18.01 20.25 -6.19
N LEU A 21 17.14 19.67 -7.03
CA LEU A 21 17.54 18.85 -8.17
C LEU A 21 18.26 19.64 -9.27
N PHE A 22 17.78 20.87 -9.56
CA PHE A 22 18.28 21.66 -10.70
C PHE A 22 19.22 22.81 -10.31
N ALA A 23 19.52 22.95 -9.01
CA ALA A 23 20.33 24.08 -8.53
C ALA A 23 21.84 23.91 -8.74
N THR A 24 22.34 22.72 -9.05
CA THR A 24 23.76 22.51 -9.35
C THR A 24 24.04 22.61 -10.83
N GLY A 25 24.88 23.52 -11.23
CA GLY A 25 25.28 23.71 -12.61
C GLY A 25 25.63 22.39 -13.35
N LYS A 26 26.84 22.02 -13.57
CA LYS A 26 27.27 21.12 -14.64
C LYS A 26 27.43 19.63 -14.32
N LYS A 27 27.00 19.11 -13.16
CA LYS A 27 27.24 17.69 -12.77
C LYS A 27 26.05 16.76 -13.08
N TYR A 28 25.61 16.78 -14.31
CA TYR A 28 24.44 16.04 -14.78
C TYR A 28 24.58 14.50 -14.74
N SER A 29 25.81 13.98 -14.73
CA SER A 29 26.05 12.53 -14.66
C SER A 29 25.45 11.87 -13.41
N ARG A 30 25.19 12.63 -12.35
CA ARG A 30 24.53 12.14 -11.13
C ARG A 30 23.11 11.66 -11.36
N TYR A 31 22.43 12.24 -12.37
CA TYR A 31 21.05 11.91 -12.67
C TYR A 31 20.89 10.61 -13.46
N ILE A 32 21.98 10.04 -13.98
CA ILE A 32 21.96 8.81 -14.76
C ILE A 32 21.30 7.66 -14.00
N LEU A 33 21.59 7.53 -12.72
CA LEU A 33 21.00 6.45 -11.87
C LEU A 33 19.48 6.58 -11.71
N MET A 34 18.94 7.78 -11.82
CA MET A 34 17.51 8.04 -11.69
C MET A 34 16.74 7.72 -12.98
N VAL A 35 17.38 7.82 -14.13
CA VAL A 35 16.73 7.67 -15.44
C VAL A 35 16.02 6.32 -15.59
N PRO A 36 16.63 5.16 -15.29
CA PRO A 36 15.95 3.87 -15.41
C PRO A 36 14.66 3.79 -14.57
N PHE A 37 14.69 4.29 -13.35
CA PHE A 37 13.53 4.26 -12.45
C PHE A 37 12.40 5.16 -12.93
N LEU A 38 12.72 6.39 -13.36
CA LEU A 38 11.72 7.30 -13.93
C LEU A 38 11.11 6.74 -15.20
N VAL A 39 11.95 6.24 -16.10
CA VAL A 39 11.51 5.64 -17.36
C VAL A 39 10.57 4.46 -17.07
N PHE A 40 10.96 3.55 -16.18
CA PHE A 40 10.15 2.40 -15.82
C PHE A 40 8.79 2.83 -15.24
N ASN A 41 8.78 3.77 -14.30
CA ASN A 41 7.54 4.21 -13.66
C ASN A 41 6.62 4.97 -14.64
N VAL A 42 7.18 5.77 -15.55
CA VAL A 42 6.38 6.58 -16.50
C VAL A 42 5.87 5.75 -17.68
N PHE A 43 6.67 4.81 -18.18
CA PHE A 43 6.27 4.02 -19.36
C PHE A 43 5.44 2.77 -19.04
N THR A 44 5.33 2.39 -17.78
CA THR A 44 4.48 1.27 -17.38
C THR A 44 2.99 1.58 -17.60
N THR A 45 2.23 0.53 -17.86
CA THR A 45 0.76 0.56 -17.83
C THR A 45 0.19 0.18 -16.46
N TYR A 46 1.05 -0.28 -15.54
CA TYR A 46 0.65 -0.68 -14.20
C TYR A 46 0.43 0.55 -13.31
N LEU A 47 -0.83 0.79 -12.96
CA LEU A 47 -1.31 2.01 -12.30
C LEU A 47 -0.53 2.35 -11.02
N TYR A 48 -0.21 1.36 -10.20
CA TYR A 48 0.45 1.58 -8.91
C TYR A 48 1.91 2.06 -9.01
N LEU A 49 2.56 1.88 -10.16
CA LEU A 49 3.94 2.34 -10.38
C LEU A 49 4.05 3.85 -10.63
N HIS A 50 2.97 4.49 -11.04
CA HIS A 50 2.90 5.94 -11.23
C HIS A 50 1.86 6.62 -10.32
N ASP A 51 1.54 6.01 -9.18
CA ASP A 51 0.79 6.63 -8.09
C ASP A 51 1.72 6.83 -6.87
N VAL A 52 1.92 8.10 -6.49
CA VAL A 52 2.76 8.45 -5.33
C VAL A 52 2.27 7.88 -4.00
N GLY A 53 1.01 7.44 -3.94
CA GLY A 53 0.42 6.81 -2.77
C GLY A 53 0.89 5.36 -2.54
N PHE A 54 1.60 4.76 -3.50
CA PHE A 54 2.05 3.38 -3.41
C PHE A 54 3.56 3.25 -3.18
N GLN A 55 3.95 2.15 -2.56
CA GLN A 55 5.32 1.83 -2.16
C GLN A 55 6.33 1.71 -3.31
N TYR A 56 5.89 1.54 -4.55
CA TYR A 56 6.75 1.34 -5.71
C TYR A 56 7.60 2.56 -6.08
N ASN A 57 7.30 3.73 -5.49
CA ASN A 57 8.05 4.96 -5.68
C ASN A 57 9.29 5.08 -4.79
N PHE A 58 9.50 4.14 -3.88
CA PHE A 58 10.56 4.20 -2.88
C PHE A 58 11.96 4.41 -3.50
N GLY A 59 12.29 3.69 -4.58
CA GLY A 59 13.58 3.81 -5.25
C GLY A 59 13.82 5.20 -5.85
N VAL A 60 12.81 5.78 -6.48
CA VAL A 60 12.88 7.12 -7.07
C VAL A 60 13.04 8.18 -5.99
N ILE A 61 12.27 8.08 -4.91
CA ILE A 61 12.34 9.02 -3.76
C ILE A 61 13.73 8.99 -3.12
N ALA A 62 14.29 7.80 -2.88
CA ALA A 62 15.62 7.66 -2.30
C ALA A 62 16.70 8.33 -3.17
N LEU A 63 16.64 8.14 -4.48
CA LEU A 63 17.57 8.78 -5.41
C LEU A 63 17.39 10.30 -5.49
N PHE A 64 16.15 10.80 -5.43
CA PHE A 64 15.88 12.24 -5.37
C PHE A 64 16.46 12.87 -4.11
N MET A 65 16.28 12.22 -2.96
CA MET A 65 16.87 12.69 -1.70
C MET A 65 18.40 12.68 -1.75
N TYR A 66 19.00 11.62 -2.29
CA TYR A 66 20.45 11.55 -2.49
C TYR A 66 20.95 12.71 -3.37
N LEU A 67 20.31 12.96 -4.51
CA LEU A 67 20.66 14.05 -5.41
C LEU A 67 20.50 15.41 -4.75
N ALA A 68 19.42 15.62 -4.00
CA ALA A 68 19.19 16.85 -3.25
C ALA A 68 20.30 17.10 -2.23
N ILE A 69 20.71 16.11 -1.46
CA ILE A 69 21.79 16.20 -0.48
C ILE A 69 23.11 16.54 -1.19
N MET A 70 23.45 15.81 -2.25
CA MET A 70 24.69 16.05 -3.01
C MET A 70 24.73 17.46 -3.60
N ASN A 71 23.61 17.93 -4.12
CA ASN A 71 23.54 19.25 -4.71
C ASN A 71 23.66 20.38 -3.67
N ILE A 72 22.99 20.24 -2.53
CA ILE A 72 23.06 21.22 -1.46
C ILE A 72 24.47 21.27 -0.84
N SER A 73 25.12 20.13 -0.65
CA SER A 73 26.47 20.08 -0.06
C SER A 73 27.53 20.83 -0.85
N GLU A 74 27.29 21.11 -2.12
CA GLU A 74 28.21 21.83 -3.01
C GLU A 74 27.85 23.32 -3.17
N MET A 75 26.76 23.79 -2.54
CA MET A 75 26.38 25.21 -2.58
C MET A 75 27.04 25.99 -1.46
N ASP A 76 27.26 27.28 -1.69
CA ASP A 76 27.56 28.18 -0.60
C ASP A 76 26.39 28.24 0.40
N TYR A 77 26.69 28.53 1.67
CA TYR A 77 25.72 28.50 2.76
C TYR A 77 24.46 29.33 2.50
N LYS A 78 24.62 30.54 1.94
CA LYS A 78 23.48 31.43 1.68
C LYS A 78 22.55 30.86 0.65
N LYS A 79 23.11 30.33 -0.44
CA LYS A 79 22.33 29.67 -1.52
C LYS A 79 21.67 28.40 -1.04
N ALA A 80 22.40 27.53 -0.33
CA ALA A 80 21.88 26.30 0.27
C ALA A 80 20.68 26.56 1.17
N ARG A 81 20.80 27.55 2.06
CA ARG A 81 19.71 27.96 2.97
C ARG A 81 18.48 28.46 2.21
N THR A 82 18.68 29.28 1.18
CA THR A 82 17.55 29.79 0.38
C THR A 82 16.85 28.69 -0.37
N VAL A 83 17.58 27.81 -1.06
CA VAL A 83 17.05 26.69 -1.83
C VAL A 83 16.31 25.71 -0.91
N ALA A 84 16.91 25.36 0.22
CA ALA A 84 16.27 24.51 1.22
C ALA A 84 14.98 25.13 1.76
N GLY A 85 14.98 26.43 2.06
CA GLY A 85 13.78 27.15 2.52
C GLY A 85 12.64 27.10 1.50
N ILE A 86 12.93 27.33 0.22
CA ILE A 86 11.93 27.23 -0.86
C ILE A 86 11.39 25.80 -0.94
N SER A 87 12.25 24.79 -0.90
CA SER A 87 11.83 23.39 -0.95
C SER A 87 10.94 23.00 0.23
N VAL A 88 11.25 23.49 1.44
CA VAL A 88 10.40 23.26 2.62
C VAL A 88 9.02 23.87 2.41
N ILE A 89 8.93 25.10 1.89
CA ILE A 89 7.64 25.75 1.60
C ILE A 89 6.85 24.94 0.57
N CYS A 90 7.48 24.57 -0.56
CA CYS A 90 6.83 23.77 -1.61
C CYS A 90 6.34 22.42 -1.06
N THR A 91 7.18 21.71 -0.32
CA THR A 91 6.84 20.43 0.30
C THR A 91 5.68 20.59 1.29
N SER A 92 5.66 21.65 2.09
CA SER A 92 4.58 21.93 3.03
C SER A 92 3.26 22.18 2.32
N ILE A 93 3.26 23.00 1.27
CA ILE A 93 2.06 23.28 0.47
C ILE A 93 1.52 21.98 -0.13
N MET A 94 2.38 21.13 -0.70
CA MET A 94 1.97 19.87 -1.29
C MET A 94 1.50 18.88 -0.23
N PHE A 95 2.16 18.80 0.92
CA PHE A 95 1.72 17.96 2.04
C PHE A 95 0.30 18.30 2.48
N PHE A 96 0.01 19.58 2.73
CA PHE A 96 -1.32 20.00 3.14
C PHE A 96 -2.37 19.87 2.03
N GLY A 97 -1.97 19.98 0.76
CA GLY A 97 -2.86 19.82 -0.37
C GLY A 97 -3.16 18.36 -0.75
N THR A 98 -2.28 17.42 -0.46
CA THR A 98 -2.40 16.02 -0.92
C THR A 98 -2.42 15.00 0.22
N THR A 99 -1.44 15.04 1.10
CA THR A 99 -1.22 14.00 2.11
C THR A 99 -2.14 14.18 3.33
N TYR A 100 -2.23 15.42 3.82
CA TYR A 100 -3.03 15.73 5.00
C TYR A 100 -4.53 15.39 4.86
N PRO A 101 -5.22 15.73 3.74
CA PRO A 101 -6.60 15.31 3.53
C PRO A 101 -6.77 13.78 3.53
N ARG A 102 -5.78 13.05 2.99
CA ARG A 102 -5.80 11.57 2.97
C ARG A 102 -5.66 11.01 4.39
N ILE A 103 -4.78 11.57 5.21
CA ILE A 103 -4.62 11.17 6.63
C ILE A 103 -5.93 11.40 7.40
N ASN A 104 -6.56 12.58 7.24
CA ASN A 104 -7.82 12.87 7.87
C ASN A 104 -8.94 11.90 7.44
N TYR A 105 -9.05 11.64 6.15
CA TYR A 105 -10.03 10.69 5.63
C TYR A 105 -9.88 9.30 6.27
N TYR A 106 -8.66 8.78 6.35
CA TYR A 106 -8.44 7.47 6.98
C TYR A 106 -8.64 7.50 8.50
N GLY A 107 -8.31 8.62 9.17
CA GLY A 107 -8.58 8.80 10.59
C GLY A 107 -10.07 8.80 10.92
N GLU A 108 -10.87 9.54 10.15
CA GLU A 108 -12.31 9.57 10.26
C GLU A 108 -12.93 8.20 9.95
N LYS A 109 -12.50 7.57 8.86
CA LYS A 109 -12.97 6.24 8.46
C LYS A 109 -12.67 5.20 9.54
N TYR A 110 -11.47 5.20 10.11
CA TYR A 110 -11.11 4.30 11.21
C TYR A 110 -12.04 4.50 12.41
N SER A 111 -12.31 5.75 12.79
CA SER A 111 -13.20 6.06 13.91
C SER A 111 -14.63 5.60 13.65
N THR A 112 -15.13 5.78 12.42
CA THR A 112 -16.46 5.36 12.00
C THR A 112 -16.60 3.83 11.94
N ASP A 113 -15.58 3.15 11.45
CA ASP A 113 -15.60 1.70 11.25
C ASP A 113 -15.07 0.90 12.45
N LYS A 114 -14.73 1.57 13.56
CA LYS A 114 -14.14 0.94 14.75
C LYS A 114 -14.91 -0.30 15.23
N ALA A 115 -16.23 -0.20 15.34
CA ALA A 115 -17.07 -1.33 15.76
C ALA A 115 -17.00 -2.51 14.79
N LYS A 116 -16.93 -2.25 13.46
CA LYS A 116 -16.76 -3.31 12.46
C LYS A 116 -15.38 -3.96 12.55
N ILE A 117 -14.35 -3.15 12.77
CA ILE A 117 -12.97 -3.64 12.96
C ILE A 117 -12.88 -4.55 14.19
N GLU A 118 -13.51 -4.17 15.30
CA GLU A 118 -13.57 -5.00 16.52
C GLU A 118 -14.24 -6.35 16.27
N LYS A 119 -15.33 -6.38 15.48
CA LYS A 119 -16.01 -7.62 15.11
C LYS A 119 -15.13 -8.51 14.22
N ILE A 120 -14.46 -7.92 13.21
CA ILE A 120 -13.50 -8.64 12.36
C ILE A 120 -12.37 -9.23 13.20
N ASN A 121 -11.76 -8.45 14.08
CA ASN A 121 -10.68 -8.91 14.95
C ASN A 121 -11.12 -10.07 15.86
N LYS A 122 -12.34 -10.01 16.39
CA LYS A 122 -12.91 -11.11 17.18
C LYS A 122 -13.01 -12.41 16.38
N GLY A 123 -13.41 -12.34 15.11
CA GLY A 123 -13.43 -13.52 14.24
C GLY A 123 -12.03 -14.06 13.98
N ILE A 124 -11.07 -13.18 13.70
CA ILE A 124 -9.66 -13.55 13.45
C ILE A 124 -9.02 -14.20 14.70
N GLU A 125 -9.35 -13.72 15.90
CA GLU A 125 -8.84 -14.26 17.17
C GLU A 125 -9.33 -15.69 17.45
N MET A 126 -10.39 -16.15 16.78
CA MET A 126 -10.86 -17.52 16.89
C MET A 126 -9.95 -18.54 16.21
N VAL A 127 -9.05 -18.10 15.33
CA VAL A 127 -8.10 -18.97 14.63
C VAL A 127 -6.83 -19.15 15.48
N PRO A 128 -6.54 -20.36 15.99
CA PRO A 128 -5.33 -20.62 16.75
C PRO A 128 -4.07 -20.38 15.90
N ARG A 129 -3.02 -19.84 16.51
CA ARG A 129 -1.74 -19.55 15.79
C ARG A 129 -1.06 -20.78 15.23
N THR A 130 -1.35 -21.95 15.75
CA THR A 130 -0.78 -23.24 15.31
C THR A 130 -1.57 -23.88 14.19
N ALA A 131 -2.76 -23.37 13.89
CA ALA A 131 -3.64 -23.92 12.88
C ALA A 131 -3.24 -23.51 11.48
N SER A 132 -3.52 -24.37 10.49
CA SER A 132 -3.47 -24.04 9.09
C SER A 132 -4.74 -23.28 8.67
N VAL A 133 -4.60 -22.24 7.85
CA VAL A 133 -5.72 -21.39 7.46
C VAL A 133 -5.68 -20.98 6.01
N ALA A 134 -6.81 -21.13 5.32
CA ALA A 134 -7.07 -20.51 4.03
C ALA A 134 -7.89 -19.23 4.25
N VAL A 135 -7.43 -18.12 3.69
CA VAL A 135 -7.94 -16.80 4.05
C VAL A 135 -8.11 -15.90 2.83
N SER A 136 -9.16 -15.08 2.84
CA SER A 136 -9.29 -13.95 1.90
C SER A 136 -8.18 -12.94 2.10
N GLY A 137 -7.60 -12.43 1.01
CA GLY A 137 -6.35 -11.66 1.00
C GLY A 137 -6.28 -10.49 1.99
N PHE A 138 -7.40 -9.78 2.21
CA PHE A 138 -7.44 -8.66 3.15
C PHE A 138 -7.21 -9.05 4.62
N PHE A 139 -7.46 -10.29 4.99
CA PHE A 139 -7.23 -10.78 6.35
C PHE A 139 -5.87 -11.46 6.54
N MET A 140 -5.18 -11.79 5.44
CA MET A 140 -3.88 -12.45 5.48
C MET A 140 -2.84 -11.76 6.40
N PRO A 141 -2.67 -10.42 6.39
CA PRO A 141 -1.70 -9.76 7.27
C PRO A 141 -1.97 -10.00 8.76
N HIS A 142 -3.23 -10.14 9.16
CA HIS A 142 -3.64 -10.40 10.55
C HIS A 142 -3.30 -11.82 11.01
N LEU A 143 -3.26 -12.77 10.07
CA LEU A 143 -2.95 -14.18 10.30
C LEU A 143 -1.50 -14.55 9.96
N SER A 144 -0.66 -13.59 9.61
CA SER A 144 0.75 -13.81 9.23
C SER A 144 1.61 -14.49 10.30
N ARG A 145 1.12 -14.61 11.53
CA ARG A 145 1.79 -15.33 12.63
C ARG A 145 1.40 -16.81 12.72
N ASN A 146 0.45 -17.26 11.91
CA ASN A 146 0.09 -18.66 11.83
C ASN A 146 1.19 -19.41 11.06
N LEU A 147 1.36 -20.70 11.36
CA LEU A 147 2.41 -21.51 10.75
C LEU A 147 2.16 -21.79 9.27
N ASP A 148 0.92 -21.87 8.88
CA ASP A 148 0.51 -22.26 7.54
C ASP A 148 -0.69 -21.41 7.08
N VAL A 149 -0.43 -20.37 6.26
CA VAL A 149 -1.43 -19.41 5.79
C VAL A 149 -1.45 -19.40 4.27
N TYR A 150 -2.64 -19.58 3.69
CA TYR A 150 -2.84 -19.52 2.25
C TYR A 150 -3.78 -18.38 1.88
N ASP A 151 -3.26 -17.45 1.05
CA ASP A 151 -4.07 -16.41 0.41
C ASP A 151 -4.85 -17.02 -0.76
N GLN A 152 -6.17 -16.97 -0.66
CA GLN A 152 -7.08 -17.52 -1.69
C GLN A 152 -7.41 -16.51 -2.81
N THR A 153 -7.01 -15.24 -2.67
CA THR A 153 -7.37 -14.18 -3.62
C THR A 153 -6.93 -14.50 -5.05
N HIS A 154 -5.76 -15.14 -5.20
CA HIS A 154 -5.14 -15.40 -6.50
C HIS A 154 -5.14 -16.89 -6.93
N LEU A 155 -5.78 -17.75 -6.16
CA LEU A 155 -5.88 -19.17 -6.47
C LEU A 155 -7.23 -19.48 -7.11
N GLU A 156 -7.24 -20.41 -8.06
CA GLU A 156 -8.46 -20.89 -8.71
C GLU A 156 -9.29 -21.76 -7.76
N GLU A 157 -8.62 -22.62 -6.98
CA GLU A 157 -9.25 -23.52 -6.03
C GLU A 157 -8.88 -23.19 -4.60
N VAL A 158 -9.86 -23.25 -3.68
CA VAL A 158 -9.63 -23.06 -2.26
C VAL A 158 -8.90 -24.27 -1.68
N LYS A 159 -7.74 -24.02 -1.06
CA LYS A 159 -7.00 -25.07 -0.39
C LYS A 159 -7.73 -25.50 0.89
N GLU A 160 -8.01 -26.81 1.02
CA GLU A 160 -8.60 -27.36 2.24
C GLU A 160 -7.62 -27.25 3.40
N MET A 161 -7.93 -26.42 4.39
CA MET A 161 -7.17 -26.17 5.61
C MET A 161 -8.01 -26.44 6.84
N GLU A 162 -7.40 -26.39 8.03
CA GLU A 162 -8.10 -26.57 9.29
C GLU A 162 -9.15 -25.46 9.52
N TYR A 163 -8.79 -24.22 9.14
CA TYR A 163 -9.69 -23.07 9.19
C TYR A 163 -9.84 -22.40 7.83
N LEU A 164 -11.05 -21.87 7.60
CA LEU A 164 -11.33 -20.96 6.48
C LEU A 164 -11.79 -19.62 7.05
N VAL A 165 -11.19 -18.52 6.56
CA VAL A 165 -11.55 -17.15 6.96
C VAL A 165 -11.97 -16.39 5.70
N VAL A 166 -13.26 -16.09 5.60
CA VAL A 166 -13.90 -15.56 4.41
C VAL A 166 -14.26 -14.09 4.60
N ASP A 167 -13.91 -13.25 3.65
CA ASP A 167 -14.36 -11.85 3.59
C ASP A 167 -15.77 -11.80 2.99
N GLU A 168 -16.75 -11.46 3.81
CA GLU A 168 -18.15 -11.35 3.39
C GLU A 168 -18.48 -10.04 2.65
N ARG A 169 -17.52 -9.10 2.55
CA ARG A 169 -17.71 -7.81 1.89
C ARG A 169 -17.60 -7.90 0.36
N GLY A 170 -16.87 -8.89 -0.14
CA GLY A 170 -16.65 -9.14 -1.56
C GLY A 170 -17.39 -10.39 -2.03
N GLN A 171 -18.31 -10.25 -2.99
CA GLN A 171 -19.06 -11.39 -3.51
C GLN A 171 -18.18 -12.40 -4.25
N GLU A 172 -17.24 -11.93 -5.04
CA GLU A 172 -16.31 -12.77 -5.79
C GLU A 172 -15.42 -13.62 -4.87
N GLU A 173 -14.96 -13.06 -3.76
CA GLU A 173 -14.16 -13.78 -2.77
C GLU A 173 -15.00 -14.83 -2.04
N LYS A 174 -16.24 -14.51 -1.71
CA LYS A 174 -17.18 -15.42 -1.07
C LYS A 174 -17.48 -16.63 -1.96
N GLU A 175 -17.81 -16.43 -3.22
CA GLU A 175 -18.13 -17.47 -4.19
C GLU A 175 -17.00 -18.51 -4.32
N LYS A 176 -15.73 -18.10 -4.20
CA LYS A 176 -14.60 -19.04 -4.20
C LYS A 176 -14.65 -20.08 -3.08
N PHE A 177 -15.18 -19.70 -1.90
CA PHE A 177 -15.29 -20.63 -0.77
C PHE A 177 -16.53 -21.52 -0.84
N ASP A 178 -17.54 -21.16 -1.62
CA ASP A 178 -18.82 -21.86 -1.68
C ASP A 178 -18.66 -23.34 -2.09
N GLU A 179 -17.77 -23.66 -3.02
CA GLU A 179 -17.51 -25.04 -3.45
C GLU A 179 -16.95 -25.90 -2.31
N VAL A 180 -15.99 -25.37 -1.56
CA VAL A 180 -15.39 -26.08 -0.42
C VAL A 180 -16.39 -26.19 0.73
N LEU A 181 -17.19 -25.17 0.99
CA LEU A 181 -18.22 -25.18 2.01
C LEU A 181 -19.36 -26.16 1.67
N ALA A 182 -19.72 -26.26 0.38
CA ALA A 182 -20.74 -27.22 -0.11
C ALA A 182 -20.37 -28.68 0.17
N THR A 183 -19.08 -29.00 0.38
CA THR A 183 -18.65 -30.35 0.78
C THR A 183 -19.18 -30.81 2.13
N GLY A 184 -19.69 -29.89 2.95
CA GLY A 184 -20.18 -30.14 4.32
C GLY A 184 -19.11 -30.51 5.34
N LYS A 185 -17.81 -30.42 4.97
CA LYS A 185 -16.67 -30.73 5.83
C LYS A 185 -16.38 -29.67 6.88
N TYR A 186 -16.98 -28.50 6.76
CA TYR A 186 -16.73 -27.35 7.63
C TYR A 186 -17.95 -26.98 8.44
N GLU A 187 -17.73 -26.46 9.64
CA GLU A 187 -18.75 -25.86 10.50
C GLU A 187 -18.46 -24.39 10.71
N LEU A 188 -19.52 -23.58 10.70
CA LEU A 188 -19.42 -22.14 10.97
C LEU A 188 -19.22 -21.92 12.46
N ILE A 189 -18.11 -21.30 12.87
CA ILE A 189 -17.81 -21.01 14.28
C ILE A 189 -17.96 -19.54 14.63
N TYR A 190 -17.88 -18.65 13.64
CA TYR A 190 -18.12 -17.22 13.81
C TYR A 190 -18.65 -16.60 12.52
N HIS A 191 -19.62 -15.69 12.67
CA HIS A 191 -20.20 -14.97 11.54
C HIS A 191 -20.63 -13.57 11.95
N GLU A 192 -20.28 -12.60 11.13
CA GLU A 192 -20.80 -11.22 11.15
C GLU A 192 -21.19 -10.81 9.74
N ASP A 193 -22.48 -10.52 9.58
CA ASP A 193 -23.05 -10.18 8.27
C ASP A 193 -22.28 -9.08 7.54
N ASN A 194 -21.96 -9.32 6.29
CA ASN A 194 -21.21 -8.40 5.42
C ASN A 194 -19.82 -7.98 5.97
N LEU A 195 -19.21 -8.77 6.84
CA LEU A 195 -17.88 -8.53 7.38
C LEU A 195 -16.98 -9.75 7.26
N ILE A 196 -17.26 -10.82 8.02
CA ILE A 196 -16.37 -11.97 8.12
C ILE A 196 -17.11 -13.24 8.51
N SER A 197 -16.74 -14.36 7.93
CA SER A 197 -17.10 -15.71 8.38
C SER A 197 -15.87 -16.53 8.68
N VAL A 198 -15.90 -17.28 9.77
CA VAL A 198 -14.84 -18.22 10.17
C VAL A 198 -15.42 -19.61 10.28
N TYR A 199 -14.81 -20.54 9.58
CA TYR A 199 -15.20 -21.93 9.57
C TYR A 199 -14.06 -22.81 10.08
N HIS A 200 -14.41 -23.87 10.77
CA HIS A 200 -13.50 -24.90 11.26
C HIS A 200 -13.81 -26.24 10.59
N LYS A 201 -12.78 -27.00 10.21
CA LYS A 201 -12.93 -28.31 9.61
C LYS A 201 -13.43 -29.29 10.65
N LYS A 202 -14.52 -30.01 10.34
CA LYS A 202 -15.06 -31.07 11.21
C LYS A 202 -14.04 -32.20 11.35
N GLN A 203 -13.92 -32.72 12.57
CA GLN A 203 -13.07 -33.87 12.86
C GLN A 203 -13.69 -35.17 12.35
#